data_976bea2b292978e5204867f8ac723340
#
_entry.id   976bea2b292978e5204867f8ac723340
#
_cell.length_a   1.000
_cell.length_b   1.000
_cell.length_c   1.000
_cell.angle_alpha   90.00
_cell.angle_beta   90.00
_cell.angle_gamma   90.00
#
_symmetry.space_group_name_H-M   'P 1'
#
loop_
_entity.id
_entity.type
_entity.pdbx_description
1 polymer ?
#
loop_
_entity_poly.entity_id
_entity_poly.type
_entity_poly.pdbx_seq_one_letter_code
_entity_poly.pdbx_strand_id
1 'polypeptide(L)'
;MVNFDTVIRVEEINLYFLQVEVKREFSYGSWPRRFHCIVELKSQGKSGYGEICIPETPEQPFIPDDYEAHYREFSGLTFAEVYRKTVEKRGSIPNKVLESVEMALIDLQGRVSGVSAVKLLGLEENSAVPGLYCILQHEPEALLASAEKFMSRGKVTHVKLKLFGDLEHDCKLISVLRDAVGKECFIAGDVNDGYPADLNVLVPAMKRLAQSGLDACEDPSQMSWKMWNSLQKELPELHLIPDFPMRPAYEAVKTAVFCSGMIGNLHPDCMGSIIAVAEFGKRLKRENIPVMIGDDSLVAAGCAAWQQIACSIGAEWVEALEKPDEFAGFADCVISSPMGRNADGMYVMKQDVPGFGLVLDGDKLSKASCLVCNIVP
;
A
#
# COMPACT_ATOMS: atom_id res chain seq x y z
N MET A 1 0.94 22.10 3.38
CA MET A 1 0.15 21.53 4.51
C MET A 1 -1.31 21.64 4.12
N VAL A 2 -2.07 20.54 4.19
CA VAL A 2 -3.51 20.55 3.88
C VAL A 2 -4.24 21.46 4.86
N ASN A 3 -5.07 22.35 4.34
CA ASN A 3 -5.90 23.24 5.15
C ASN A 3 -7.31 22.66 5.25
N PHE A 4 -7.60 21.97 6.36
CA PHE A 4 -8.91 21.38 6.60
C PHE A 4 -9.93 22.41 7.08
N ASP A 5 -11.17 22.21 6.66
CA ASP A 5 -12.28 23.08 7.03
C ASP A 5 -12.55 23.05 8.55
N THR A 6 -12.76 24.23 9.14
CA THR A 6 -12.96 24.41 10.59
C THR A 6 -14.44 24.47 10.99
N VAL A 7 -15.36 24.42 10.05
CA VAL A 7 -16.81 24.56 10.27
C VAL A 7 -17.56 23.30 9.86
N ILE A 8 -17.19 22.70 8.70
CA ILE A 8 -17.84 21.50 8.18
C ILE A 8 -17.50 20.31 9.08
N ARG A 9 -18.52 19.53 9.45
CA ARG A 9 -18.42 18.39 10.38
C ARG A 9 -18.62 17.07 9.66
N VAL A 10 -18.00 16.03 10.17
CA VAL A 10 -18.34 14.63 9.85
C VAL A 10 -19.72 14.33 10.48
N GLU A 11 -20.71 14.13 9.63
CA GLU A 11 -22.12 13.92 10.01
C GLU A 11 -22.39 12.44 10.28
N GLU A 12 -21.70 11.55 9.60
CA GLU A 12 -21.89 10.11 9.67
C GLU A 12 -20.60 9.38 9.28
N ILE A 13 -20.32 8.26 9.93
CA ILE A 13 -19.24 7.34 9.59
C ILE A 13 -19.86 5.96 9.35
N ASN A 14 -19.63 5.39 8.18
CA ASN A 14 -20.02 4.02 7.89
C ASN A 14 -18.77 3.15 7.75
N LEU A 15 -18.81 1.96 8.35
CA LEU A 15 -17.79 0.94 8.26
C LEU A 15 -18.38 -0.28 7.57
N TYR A 16 -17.83 -0.63 6.42
CA TYR A 16 -18.25 -1.78 5.62
C TYR A 16 -17.18 -2.85 5.71
N PHE A 17 -17.43 -3.94 6.44
CA PHE A 17 -16.49 -5.04 6.59
C PHE A 17 -16.71 -6.10 5.52
N LEU A 18 -15.68 -6.32 4.71
CA LEU A 18 -15.64 -7.32 3.63
C LEU A 18 -14.74 -8.47 4.05
N GLN A 19 -15.20 -9.70 3.91
CA GLN A 19 -14.44 -10.89 4.28
C GLN A 19 -13.78 -11.50 3.03
N VAL A 20 -12.47 -11.80 3.12
CA VAL A 20 -11.68 -12.41 2.05
C VAL A 20 -11.07 -13.72 2.55
N GLU A 21 -11.45 -14.83 1.93
CA GLU A 21 -11.10 -16.20 2.32
C GLU A 21 -9.82 -16.73 1.64
N VAL A 22 -8.98 -15.84 1.13
CA VAL A 22 -7.73 -16.24 0.47
C VAL A 22 -6.60 -16.27 1.49
N LYS A 23 -6.08 -17.49 1.75
CA LYS A 23 -4.91 -17.69 2.61
C LYS A 23 -3.67 -17.00 2.03
N ARG A 24 -2.87 -16.39 2.89
CA ARG A 24 -1.56 -15.83 2.57
C ARG A 24 -0.48 -16.43 3.47
N GLU A 25 0.69 -16.67 2.90
CA GLU A 25 1.85 -17.24 3.60
C GLU A 25 3.05 -16.30 3.45
N PHE A 26 3.78 -16.12 4.57
CA PHE A 26 4.93 -15.22 4.69
C PHE A 26 6.04 -15.93 5.48
N SER A 27 7.25 -15.42 5.49
CA SER A 27 8.36 -15.93 6.29
C SER A 27 8.06 -15.96 7.79
N TYR A 28 7.21 -15.05 8.28
CA TYR A 28 6.84 -14.91 9.69
C TYR A 28 5.52 -15.59 10.09
N GLY A 29 4.78 -16.22 9.15
CA GLY A 29 3.53 -16.91 9.46
C GLY A 29 2.50 -16.86 8.33
N SER A 30 1.23 -17.11 8.65
CA SER A 30 0.17 -17.12 7.65
C SER A 30 -1.10 -16.42 8.12
N TRP A 31 -1.82 -15.83 7.18
CA TRP A 31 -3.18 -15.32 7.38
C TRP A 31 -4.16 -16.29 6.72
N PRO A 32 -4.92 -17.07 7.48
CA PRO A 32 -5.92 -17.99 6.91
C PRO A 32 -7.04 -17.24 6.17
N ARG A 33 -7.41 -16.06 6.67
CA ARG A 33 -8.34 -15.12 6.04
C ARG A 33 -8.04 -13.70 6.51
N ARG A 34 -8.69 -12.72 5.90
CA ARG A 34 -8.62 -11.32 6.31
C ARG A 34 -9.93 -10.61 6.10
N PHE A 35 -10.11 -9.50 6.79
CA PHE A 35 -11.20 -8.56 6.58
C PHE A 35 -10.66 -7.26 5.98
N HIS A 36 -11.47 -6.61 5.17
CA HIS A 36 -11.23 -5.24 4.74
C HIS A 36 -12.33 -4.37 5.31
N CYS A 37 -11.98 -3.24 5.92
CA CYS A 37 -12.95 -2.25 6.31
C CYS A 37 -12.86 -1.08 5.34
N ILE A 38 -13.94 -0.84 4.57
CA ILE A 38 -14.11 0.39 3.83
C ILE A 38 -14.71 1.40 4.81
N VAL A 39 -13.99 2.50 4.99
CA VAL A 39 -14.38 3.61 5.86
C VAL A 39 -14.99 4.69 4.99
N GLU A 40 -16.25 5.03 5.25
CA GLU A 40 -16.94 6.14 4.59
C GLU A 40 -17.19 7.27 5.60
N LEU A 41 -16.61 8.43 5.37
CA LEU A 41 -16.96 9.68 6.08
C LEU A 41 -17.96 10.46 5.23
N LYS A 42 -19.07 10.89 5.84
CA LYS A 42 -20.13 11.64 5.15
C LYS A 42 -20.30 13.03 5.71
N SER A 43 -20.52 13.99 4.83
CA SER A 43 -20.89 15.37 5.13
C SER A 43 -21.48 16.05 3.90
N GLN A 44 -22.48 16.89 4.11
CA GLN A 44 -23.13 17.68 3.06
C GLN A 44 -23.58 16.83 1.85
N GLY A 45 -24.08 15.61 2.09
CA GLY A 45 -24.51 14.69 1.06
C GLY A 45 -23.38 14.13 0.19
N LYS A 46 -22.12 14.28 0.60
CA LYS A 46 -20.93 13.72 -0.05
C LYS A 46 -20.25 12.70 0.84
N SER A 47 -19.56 11.74 0.21
CA SER A 47 -18.81 10.67 0.88
C SER A 47 -17.34 10.74 0.52
N GLY A 48 -16.45 10.49 1.49
CA GLY A 48 -15.04 10.24 1.26
C GLY A 48 -14.68 8.87 1.80
N TYR A 49 -13.78 8.17 1.11
CA TYR A 49 -13.48 6.76 1.38
C TYR A 49 -12.04 6.51 1.80
N GLY A 50 -11.86 5.59 2.75
CA GLY A 50 -10.60 4.97 3.13
C GLY A 50 -10.75 3.47 3.20
N GLU A 51 -9.63 2.76 3.37
CA GLU A 51 -9.62 1.30 3.51
C GLU A 51 -8.56 0.87 4.52
N ILE A 52 -8.83 -0.22 5.24
CA ILE A 52 -7.83 -0.98 5.99
C ILE A 52 -7.94 -2.46 5.71
N CYS A 53 -6.79 -3.16 5.73
CA CYS A 53 -6.70 -4.62 5.77
C CYS A 53 -6.55 -5.10 7.21
N ILE A 54 -7.34 -6.09 7.62
CA ILE A 54 -7.36 -6.67 8.96
C ILE A 54 -7.07 -8.16 8.83
N PRO A 55 -5.80 -8.59 8.94
CA PRO A 55 -5.46 -9.99 9.00
C PRO A 55 -6.13 -10.65 10.21
N GLU A 56 -6.65 -11.85 10.02
CA GLU A 56 -7.14 -12.66 11.13
C GLU A 56 -6.23 -13.86 11.33
N THR A 57 -5.78 -14.07 12.56
CA THR A 57 -5.02 -15.24 12.99
C THR A 57 -5.65 -15.83 14.26
N PRO A 58 -5.33 -17.07 14.65
CA PRO A 58 -5.81 -17.63 15.92
C PRO A 58 -5.47 -16.76 17.15
N GLU A 59 -4.33 -16.05 17.10
CA GLU A 59 -3.85 -15.17 18.17
C GLU A 59 -4.47 -13.77 18.11
N GLN A 60 -4.94 -13.35 16.93
CA GLN A 60 -5.55 -12.04 16.67
C GLN A 60 -6.87 -12.22 15.92
N PRO A 61 -7.94 -12.64 16.60
CA PRO A 61 -9.26 -12.77 15.98
C PRO A 61 -9.80 -11.39 15.60
N PHE A 62 -10.59 -11.36 14.53
CA PHE A 62 -11.27 -10.14 14.12
C PHE A 62 -12.43 -9.83 15.09
N ILE A 63 -12.36 -8.68 15.74
CA ILE A 63 -13.40 -8.16 16.66
C ILE A 63 -13.88 -6.80 16.12
N PRO A 64 -15.03 -6.73 15.45
CA PRO A 64 -15.54 -5.50 14.83
C PRO A 64 -15.69 -4.34 15.79
N ASP A 65 -16.14 -4.59 17.03
CA ASP A 65 -16.39 -3.56 18.05
C ASP A 65 -15.12 -2.81 18.42
N ASP A 66 -13.94 -3.46 18.39
CA ASP A 66 -12.66 -2.81 18.67
C ASP A 66 -12.34 -1.76 17.60
N TYR A 67 -12.64 -2.05 16.34
CA TYR A 67 -12.47 -1.09 15.26
C TYR A 67 -13.52 0.02 15.31
N GLU A 68 -14.79 -0.31 15.53
CA GLU A 68 -15.86 0.68 15.66
C GLU A 68 -15.55 1.70 16.76
N ALA A 69 -15.04 1.25 17.90
CA ALA A 69 -14.66 2.12 19.02
C ALA A 69 -13.64 3.18 18.61
N HIS A 70 -12.64 2.83 17.77
CA HIS A 70 -11.66 3.78 17.29
C HIS A 70 -12.28 4.84 16.37
N TYR A 71 -13.16 4.45 15.43
CA TYR A 71 -13.77 5.39 14.49
C TYR A 71 -14.80 6.29 15.15
N ARG A 72 -15.50 5.81 16.19
CA ARG A 72 -16.47 6.60 16.96
C ARG A 72 -15.87 7.89 17.53
N GLU A 73 -14.58 7.90 17.83
CA GLU A 73 -13.87 9.07 18.33
C GLU A 73 -13.84 10.24 17.33
N PHE A 74 -14.08 10.03 16.05
CA PHE A 74 -14.03 11.04 14.99
C PHE A 74 -15.41 11.57 14.59
N SER A 75 -16.51 10.98 15.09
CA SER A 75 -17.88 11.39 14.77
C SER A 75 -18.21 12.78 15.32
N GLY A 76 -18.93 13.58 14.57
CA GLY A 76 -19.39 14.93 14.94
C GLY A 76 -18.29 16.01 14.95
N LEU A 77 -17.03 15.65 14.75
CA LEU A 77 -15.92 16.61 14.73
C LEU A 77 -15.89 17.38 13.40
N THR A 78 -15.39 18.62 13.43
CA THR A 78 -15.04 19.34 12.20
C THR A 78 -13.88 18.67 11.48
N PHE A 79 -13.71 18.90 10.19
CA PHE A 79 -12.60 18.31 9.42
C PHE A 79 -11.24 18.64 10.01
N ALA A 80 -11.03 19.87 10.48
CA ALA A 80 -9.81 20.28 11.17
C ALA A 80 -9.62 19.56 12.52
N GLU A 81 -10.69 19.32 13.25
CA GLU A 81 -10.65 18.55 14.51
C GLU A 81 -10.35 17.07 14.28
N VAL A 82 -10.94 16.46 13.22
CA VAL A 82 -10.61 15.08 12.83
C VAL A 82 -9.13 14.96 12.56
N TYR A 83 -8.55 15.80 11.70
CA TYR A 83 -7.12 15.78 11.41
C TYR A 83 -6.27 16.00 12.67
N ARG A 84 -6.59 16.98 13.51
CA ARG A 84 -5.87 17.21 14.74
C ARG A 84 -5.88 15.97 15.62
N LYS A 85 -7.02 15.31 15.71
CA LYS A 85 -7.19 14.09 16.50
C LYS A 85 -6.38 12.93 15.94
N THR A 86 -6.27 12.77 14.62
CA THR A 86 -5.37 11.73 14.05
C THR A 86 -3.92 11.97 14.50
N VAL A 87 -3.47 13.21 14.52
CA VAL A 87 -2.12 13.57 15.01
C VAL A 87 -1.95 13.30 16.51
N GLU A 88 -2.94 13.67 17.33
CA GLU A 88 -2.90 13.47 18.79
C GLU A 88 -2.93 11.98 19.19
N LYS A 89 -3.57 11.14 18.38
CA LYS A 89 -3.76 9.71 18.65
C LYS A 89 -2.62 8.81 18.09
N ARG A 90 -1.59 9.37 17.48
CA ARG A 90 -0.41 8.62 17.02
C ARG A 90 0.20 7.83 18.18
N GLY A 91 0.41 6.52 17.94
CA GLY A 91 0.93 5.59 18.95
C GLY A 91 -0.11 5.06 19.96
N SER A 92 -1.37 5.55 19.94
CA SER A 92 -2.46 5.04 20.79
C SER A 92 -3.58 4.36 19.99
N ILE A 93 -3.76 4.73 18.73
CA ILE A 93 -4.65 4.07 17.77
C ILE A 93 -3.78 3.41 16.68
N PRO A 94 -4.17 2.22 16.18
CA PRO A 94 -3.41 1.55 15.10
C PRO A 94 -3.19 2.46 13.90
N ASN A 95 -1.97 2.44 13.32
CA ASN A 95 -1.61 3.28 12.17
C ASN A 95 -2.58 3.14 11.00
N LYS A 96 -3.04 1.92 10.69
CA LYS A 96 -4.02 1.66 9.64
C LYS A 96 -5.34 2.43 9.84
N VAL A 97 -5.83 2.51 11.07
CA VAL A 97 -7.05 3.27 11.38
C VAL A 97 -6.83 4.76 11.14
N LEU A 98 -5.71 5.33 11.65
CA LEU A 98 -5.39 6.74 11.45
C LEU A 98 -5.22 7.08 9.97
N GLU A 99 -4.55 6.21 9.21
CA GLU A 99 -4.32 6.36 7.78
C GLU A 99 -5.65 6.34 6.99
N SER A 100 -6.54 5.39 7.29
CA SER A 100 -7.84 5.30 6.62
C SER A 100 -8.74 6.51 6.91
N VAL A 101 -8.70 7.03 8.15
CA VAL A 101 -9.41 8.27 8.51
C VAL A 101 -8.86 9.46 7.76
N GLU A 102 -7.53 9.63 7.69
CA GLU A 102 -6.93 10.72 6.90
C GLU A 102 -7.25 10.59 5.40
N MET A 103 -7.20 9.36 4.85
CA MET A 103 -7.55 9.09 3.46
C MET A 103 -9.00 9.52 3.17
N ALA A 104 -9.96 9.02 3.95
CA ALA A 104 -11.37 9.36 3.81
C ALA A 104 -11.64 10.86 4.00
N LEU A 105 -10.94 11.52 4.95
CA LEU A 105 -11.06 12.94 5.20
C LEU A 105 -10.54 13.79 4.03
N ILE A 106 -9.39 13.43 3.46
CA ILE A 106 -8.82 14.13 2.29
C ILE A 106 -9.74 13.97 1.08
N ASP A 107 -10.27 12.76 0.85
CA ASP A 107 -11.25 12.50 -0.21
C ASP A 107 -12.51 13.35 -0.02
N LEU A 108 -13.09 13.35 1.19
CA LEU A 108 -14.29 14.13 1.52
C LEU A 108 -14.04 15.64 1.40
N GLN A 109 -12.93 16.16 1.95
CA GLN A 109 -12.55 17.56 1.83
C GLN A 109 -12.43 17.96 0.36
N GLY A 110 -11.80 17.13 -0.46
CA GLY A 110 -11.65 17.36 -1.89
C GLY A 110 -13.00 17.43 -2.61
N ARG A 111 -13.90 16.49 -2.29
CA ARG A 111 -15.26 16.47 -2.88
C ARG A 111 -16.11 17.66 -2.45
N VAL A 112 -16.00 18.09 -1.21
CA VAL A 112 -16.73 19.25 -0.69
C VAL A 112 -16.22 20.54 -1.34
N SER A 113 -14.91 20.69 -1.47
CA SER A 113 -14.28 21.89 -2.04
C SER A 113 -14.16 21.89 -3.57
N GLY A 114 -14.46 20.77 -4.25
CA GLY A 114 -14.27 20.62 -5.70
C GLY A 114 -12.81 20.52 -6.14
N VAL A 115 -11.89 20.11 -5.26
CA VAL A 115 -10.44 20.02 -5.50
C VAL A 115 -9.99 18.56 -5.45
N SER A 116 -9.05 18.15 -6.31
CA SER A 116 -8.51 16.79 -6.26
C SER A 116 -7.68 16.54 -4.97
N ALA A 117 -7.69 15.29 -4.47
CA ALA A 117 -6.93 14.91 -3.28
C ALA A 117 -5.43 15.14 -3.45
N VAL A 118 -4.89 14.88 -4.64
CA VAL A 118 -3.45 15.09 -4.92
C VAL A 118 -3.07 16.58 -4.86
N LYS A 119 -3.94 17.49 -5.34
CA LYS A 119 -3.73 18.94 -5.19
C LYS A 119 -3.81 19.38 -3.72
N LEU A 120 -4.74 18.82 -2.93
CA LEU A 120 -4.80 19.11 -1.49
C LEU A 120 -3.52 18.68 -0.77
N LEU A 121 -2.93 17.55 -1.17
CA LEU A 121 -1.64 17.07 -0.65
C LEU A 121 -0.44 17.89 -1.18
N GLY A 122 -0.66 18.83 -2.11
CA GLY A 122 0.37 19.62 -2.76
C GLY A 122 1.32 18.74 -3.58
N LEU A 123 0.78 17.69 -4.20
CA LEU A 123 1.47 16.82 -5.15
C LEU A 123 1.22 17.28 -6.58
N GLU A 124 2.12 16.90 -7.50
CA GLU A 124 1.96 17.17 -8.92
C GLU A 124 1.02 16.15 -9.56
N GLU A 125 0.21 16.57 -10.53
CA GLU A 125 -0.63 15.65 -11.30
C GLU A 125 0.20 14.98 -12.41
N ASN A 126 0.82 13.83 -12.10
CA ASN A 126 1.44 12.96 -13.08
C ASN A 126 0.42 11.93 -13.59
N SER A 127 0.58 11.47 -14.83
CA SER A 127 -0.48 10.75 -15.52
C SER A 127 -0.43 9.22 -15.38
N ALA A 128 0.70 8.63 -15.07
CA ALA A 128 0.85 7.17 -15.11
C ALA A 128 1.96 6.63 -14.21
N VAL A 129 1.78 5.38 -13.73
CA VAL A 129 2.77 4.61 -12.97
C VAL A 129 2.70 3.14 -13.37
N PRO A 130 3.83 2.40 -13.47
CA PRO A 130 3.80 0.94 -13.66
C PRO A 130 3.12 0.23 -12.50
N GLY A 131 2.33 -0.83 -12.79
CA GLY A 131 1.84 -1.74 -11.76
C GLY A 131 2.85 -2.84 -11.48
N LEU A 132 3.06 -3.17 -10.20
CA LEU A 132 3.86 -4.30 -9.78
C LEU A 132 2.94 -5.43 -9.27
N TYR A 133 3.12 -6.63 -9.83
CA TYR A 133 2.32 -7.81 -9.48
C TYR A 133 3.05 -8.68 -8.46
N CYS A 134 2.44 -8.92 -7.30
CA CYS A 134 3.03 -9.74 -6.26
C CYS A 134 2.66 -11.22 -6.45
N ILE A 135 3.69 -12.09 -6.47
CA ILE A 135 3.58 -13.56 -6.49
C ILE A 135 3.90 -14.08 -5.09
N LEU A 136 2.93 -14.79 -4.51
CA LEU A 136 3.01 -15.32 -3.13
C LEU A 136 3.33 -16.82 -3.10
N GLN A 137 3.31 -17.48 -4.25
CA GLN A 137 3.55 -18.91 -4.38
C GLN A 137 5.03 -19.25 -4.18
N HIS A 138 5.30 -20.26 -3.35
CA HIS A 138 6.63 -20.73 -3.00
C HIS A 138 7.04 -22.02 -3.74
N GLU A 139 6.10 -22.64 -4.49
CA GLU A 139 6.42 -23.78 -5.34
C GLU A 139 6.60 -23.33 -6.79
N PRO A 140 7.65 -23.77 -7.50
CA PRO A 140 7.98 -23.32 -8.84
C PRO A 140 6.82 -23.43 -9.86
N GLU A 141 6.06 -24.51 -9.83
CA GLU A 141 4.93 -24.73 -10.73
C GLU A 141 3.78 -23.74 -10.48
N ALA A 142 3.46 -23.51 -9.20
CA ALA A 142 2.42 -22.55 -8.80
C ALA A 142 2.85 -21.10 -9.09
N LEU A 143 4.14 -20.79 -8.92
CA LEU A 143 4.75 -19.51 -9.28
C LEU A 143 4.60 -19.23 -10.79
N LEU A 144 4.95 -20.21 -11.64
CA LEU A 144 4.82 -20.08 -13.08
C LEU A 144 3.36 -19.85 -13.51
N ALA A 145 2.41 -20.62 -12.95
CA ALA A 145 0.99 -20.45 -13.23
C ALA A 145 0.50 -19.04 -12.86
N SER A 146 1.00 -18.47 -11.76
CA SER A 146 0.69 -17.10 -11.35
C SER A 146 1.29 -16.07 -12.30
N ALA A 147 2.55 -16.25 -12.73
CA ALA A 147 3.20 -15.37 -13.70
C ALA A 147 2.47 -15.38 -15.06
N GLU A 148 2.13 -16.54 -15.58
CA GLU A 148 1.33 -16.71 -16.81
C GLU A 148 -0.02 -15.99 -16.72
N LYS A 149 -0.70 -16.12 -15.58
CA LYS A 149 -1.98 -15.46 -15.34
C LYS A 149 -1.87 -13.93 -15.41
N PHE A 150 -0.81 -13.32 -14.82
CA PHE A 150 -0.60 -11.89 -14.93
C PHE A 150 -0.26 -11.46 -16.36
N MET A 151 0.62 -12.19 -17.02
CA MET A 151 1.03 -11.91 -18.41
C MET A 151 -0.13 -12.03 -19.39
N SER A 152 -1.08 -12.96 -19.18
CA SER A 152 -2.27 -13.11 -20.02
C SER A 152 -3.22 -11.90 -19.96
N ARG A 153 -3.14 -11.07 -18.92
CA ARG A 153 -3.95 -9.87 -18.73
C ARG A 153 -3.36 -8.60 -19.35
N GLY A 154 -2.22 -8.70 -19.99
CA GLY A 154 -1.53 -7.60 -20.67
C GLY A 154 -0.05 -7.48 -20.30
N LYS A 155 0.57 -6.40 -20.74
CA LYS A 155 2.01 -6.18 -20.51
C LYS A 155 2.33 -6.06 -19.02
N VAL A 156 3.28 -6.84 -18.56
CA VAL A 156 3.83 -6.83 -17.19
C VAL A 156 5.28 -6.40 -17.25
N THR A 157 5.63 -5.36 -16.54
CA THR A 157 6.98 -4.79 -16.50
C THR A 157 7.66 -4.95 -15.14
N HIS A 158 6.87 -5.17 -14.08
CA HIS A 158 7.36 -5.31 -12.71
C HIS A 158 6.63 -6.44 -12.00
N VAL A 159 7.40 -7.30 -11.32
CA VAL A 159 6.86 -8.41 -10.52
C VAL A 159 7.58 -8.42 -9.17
N LYS A 160 6.85 -8.69 -8.09
CA LYS A 160 7.42 -8.98 -6.77
C LYS A 160 7.22 -10.44 -6.43
N LEU A 161 8.26 -11.06 -5.88
CA LEU A 161 8.27 -12.44 -5.43
C LEU A 161 8.48 -12.47 -3.91
N LYS A 162 7.65 -13.22 -3.17
CA LYS A 162 7.92 -13.51 -1.76
C LYS A 162 9.05 -14.52 -1.65
N LEU A 163 10.04 -14.20 -0.79
CA LEU A 163 11.20 -15.01 -0.47
C LEU A 163 11.15 -15.42 1.01
N PHE A 164 11.89 -16.46 1.39
CA PHE A 164 11.70 -17.10 2.70
C PHE A 164 12.97 -17.14 3.56
N GLY A 165 14.08 -16.57 3.06
CA GLY A 165 15.37 -16.61 3.78
C GLY A 165 16.11 -17.95 3.64
N ASP A 166 15.64 -18.84 2.76
CA ASP A 166 16.37 -20.04 2.30
C ASP A 166 17.05 -19.71 0.97
N LEU A 167 18.37 -19.48 1.04
CA LEU A 167 19.13 -18.97 -0.11
C LEU A 167 19.05 -19.87 -1.35
N GLU A 168 19.11 -21.19 -1.19
CA GLU A 168 19.07 -22.12 -2.33
C GLU A 168 17.68 -22.15 -2.97
N HIS A 169 16.65 -22.18 -2.13
CA HIS A 169 15.26 -22.14 -2.57
C HIS A 169 14.94 -20.79 -3.21
N ASP A 170 15.30 -19.68 -2.57
CA ASP A 170 15.06 -18.32 -3.07
C ASP A 170 15.75 -18.10 -4.43
N CYS A 171 17.00 -18.52 -4.59
CA CYS A 171 17.72 -18.48 -5.89
C CYS A 171 16.99 -19.27 -6.97
N LYS A 172 16.48 -20.46 -6.65
CA LYS A 172 15.71 -21.29 -7.58
C LYS A 172 14.42 -20.60 -8.03
N LEU A 173 13.65 -20.05 -7.11
CA LEU A 173 12.40 -19.33 -7.42
C LEU A 173 12.67 -18.11 -8.34
N ILE A 174 13.71 -17.32 -8.01
CA ILE A 174 14.11 -16.16 -8.81
C ILE A 174 14.49 -16.58 -10.23
N SER A 175 15.32 -17.62 -10.39
CA SER A 175 15.75 -18.09 -11.70
C SER A 175 14.57 -18.58 -12.56
N VAL A 176 13.66 -19.36 -11.96
CA VAL A 176 12.44 -19.83 -12.63
C VAL A 176 11.56 -18.68 -13.08
N LEU A 177 11.37 -17.66 -12.21
CA LEU A 177 10.60 -16.48 -12.55
C LEU A 177 11.27 -15.65 -13.67
N ARG A 178 12.60 -15.45 -13.58
CA ARG A 178 13.39 -14.71 -14.57
C ARG A 178 13.29 -15.34 -15.96
N ASP A 179 13.36 -16.66 -16.04
CA ASP A 179 13.19 -17.38 -17.31
C ASP A 179 11.79 -17.19 -17.90
N ALA A 180 10.76 -17.13 -17.05
CA ALA A 180 9.37 -16.95 -17.48
C ALA A 180 9.05 -15.53 -17.94
N VAL A 181 9.51 -14.49 -17.20
CA VAL A 181 9.14 -13.09 -17.48
C VAL A 181 10.13 -12.38 -18.41
N GLY A 182 11.31 -12.94 -18.62
CA GLY A 182 12.36 -12.37 -19.49
C GLY A 182 13.19 -11.29 -18.79
N LYS A 183 14.22 -10.81 -19.51
CA LYS A 183 15.24 -9.89 -18.96
C LYS A 183 14.75 -8.46 -18.74
N GLU A 184 13.73 -8.05 -19.50
CA GLU A 184 13.19 -6.68 -19.46
C GLU A 184 12.20 -6.44 -18.30
N CYS A 185 11.73 -7.52 -17.65
CA CYS A 185 10.84 -7.41 -16.50
C CYS A 185 11.67 -7.18 -15.22
N PHE A 186 11.34 -6.15 -14.46
CA PHE A 186 11.96 -5.88 -13.16
C PHE A 186 11.43 -6.86 -12.11
N ILE A 187 12.31 -7.55 -11.40
CA ILE A 187 11.95 -8.49 -10.33
C ILE A 187 12.43 -7.95 -8.98
N ALA A 188 11.49 -7.61 -8.10
CA ALA A 188 11.76 -7.37 -6.70
C ALA A 188 11.53 -8.66 -5.89
N GLY A 189 12.35 -8.93 -4.89
CA GLY A 189 12.15 -10.02 -3.93
C GLY A 189 11.91 -9.45 -2.55
N ASP A 190 10.88 -9.92 -1.85
CA ASP A 190 10.57 -9.48 -0.50
C ASP A 190 10.79 -10.64 0.48
N VAL A 191 11.78 -10.48 1.35
CA VAL A 191 12.25 -11.51 2.30
C VAL A 191 11.54 -11.39 3.65
N ASN A 192 10.93 -10.25 3.95
CA ASN A 192 10.30 -9.99 5.24
C ASN A 192 11.22 -10.36 6.43
N ASP A 193 12.45 -9.83 6.44
CA ASP A 193 13.47 -10.04 7.48
C ASP A 193 13.97 -11.50 7.67
N GLY A 194 13.83 -12.34 6.65
CA GLY A 194 14.12 -13.78 6.74
C GLY A 194 15.61 -14.15 6.86
N TYR A 195 16.55 -13.28 6.47
CA TYR A 195 17.99 -13.54 6.62
C TYR A 195 18.55 -13.02 7.95
N PRO A 196 19.66 -13.63 8.47
CA PRO A 196 20.33 -13.13 9.67
C PRO A 196 20.90 -11.72 9.47
N ALA A 197 20.84 -10.87 10.50
CA ALA A 197 21.35 -9.50 10.49
C ALA A 197 22.89 -9.45 10.67
N ASP A 198 23.63 -10.07 9.74
CA ASP A 198 25.09 -10.09 9.69
C ASP A 198 25.58 -9.82 8.27
N LEU A 199 26.36 -8.78 8.07
CA LEU A 199 26.90 -8.39 6.74
C LEU A 199 27.75 -9.48 6.10
N ASN A 200 28.43 -10.33 6.89
CA ASN A 200 29.22 -11.44 6.35
C ASN A 200 28.31 -12.54 5.74
N VAL A 201 27.05 -12.60 6.17
CA VAL A 201 26.01 -13.50 5.61
C VAL A 201 25.24 -12.80 4.51
N LEU A 202 24.81 -11.57 4.76
CA LEU A 202 23.93 -10.82 3.86
C LEU A 202 24.60 -10.48 2.53
N VAL A 203 25.85 -9.98 2.53
CA VAL A 203 26.54 -9.59 1.29
C VAL A 203 26.63 -10.75 0.30
N PRO A 204 27.18 -11.93 0.65
CA PRO A 204 27.24 -13.05 -0.28
C PRO A 204 25.85 -13.58 -0.66
N ALA A 205 24.86 -13.59 0.25
CA ALA A 205 23.52 -14.02 -0.05
C ALA A 205 22.87 -13.10 -1.10
N MET A 206 22.89 -11.79 -0.87
CA MET A 206 22.31 -10.81 -1.80
C MET A 206 22.99 -10.84 -3.17
N LYS A 207 24.31 -11.03 -3.24
CA LYS A 207 25.03 -11.22 -4.52
C LYS A 207 24.55 -12.48 -5.28
N ARG A 208 24.27 -13.57 -4.56
CA ARG A 208 23.72 -14.79 -5.18
C ARG A 208 22.29 -14.59 -5.68
N LEU A 209 21.43 -13.89 -4.94
CA LEU A 209 20.08 -13.55 -5.38
C LEU A 209 20.13 -12.67 -6.66
N ALA A 210 21.00 -11.66 -6.70
CA ALA A 210 21.21 -10.83 -7.87
C ALA A 210 21.70 -11.65 -9.10
N GLN A 211 22.65 -12.58 -8.88
CA GLN A 211 23.13 -13.48 -9.95
C GLN A 211 22.05 -14.44 -10.46
N SER A 212 21.05 -14.76 -9.63
CA SER A 212 19.87 -15.55 -10.03
C SER A 212 18.84 -14.72 -10.82
N GLY A 213 19.05 -13.41 -10.94
CA GLY A 213 18.21 -12.52 -11.73
C GLY A 213 17.30 -11.57 -10.93
N LEU A 214 17.57 -11.36 -9.65
CA LEU A 214 16.88 -10.39 -8.81
C LEU A 214 17.42 -8.98 -9.08
N ASP A 215 16.53 -7.98 -9.27
CA ASP A 215 16.90 -6.59 -9.50
C ASP A 215 16.82 -5.75 -8.21
N ALA A 216 15.93 -6.12 -7.27
CA ALA A 216 15.81 -5.45 -5.97
C ALA A 216 15.45 -6.42 -4.86
N CYS A 217 15.89 -6.14 -3.62
CA CYS A 217 15.56 -6.92 -2.44
C CYS A 217 14.93 -6.03 -1.36
N GLU A 218 13.70 -6.37 -0.97
CA GLU A 218 12.94 -5.72 0.09
C GLU A 218 13.17 -6.47 1.40
N ASP A 219 13.41 -5.72 2.47
CA ASP A 219 13.60 -6.18 3.84
C ASP A 219 14.38 -7.50 3.97
N PRO A 220 15.65 -7.55 3.52
CA PRO A 220 16.44 -8.79 3.65
C PRO A 220 16.64 -9.21 5.11
N SER A 221 16.70 -8.25 6.03
CA SER A 221 16.92 -8.49 7.46
C SER A 221 16.58 -7.25 8.28
N GLN A 222 16.34 -7.44 9.59
CA GLN A 222 16.20 -6.32 10.53
C GLN A 222 17.54 -5.61 10.73
N MET A 223 17.65 -4.39 10.23
CA MET A 223 18.91 -3.65 10.19
C MET A 223 18.75 -2.19 10.64
N SER A 224 19.81 -1.66 11.26
CA SER A 224 19.94 -0.21 11.46
C SER A 224 20.19 0.51 10.12
N TRP A 225 19.86 1.80 10.00
CA TRP A 225 20.17 2.60 8.80
C TRP A 225 21.65 2.59 8.40
N LYS A 226 22.55 2.51 9.39
CA LYS A 226 23.98 2.34 9.12
C LYS A 226 24.27 1.01 8.40
N MET A 227 23.63 -0.05 8.81
CA MET A 227 23.80 -1.37 8.21
C MET A 227 23.19 -1.45 6.81
N TRP A 228 21.99 -0.89 6.61
CA TRP A 228 21.37 -0.70 5.30
C TRP A 228 22.32 -0.01 4.31
N ASN A 229 22.89 1.13 4.72
CA ASN A 229 23.85 1.89 3.90
C ASN A 229 25.13 1.11 3.62
N SER A 230 25.62 0.34 4.60
CA SER A 230 26.82 -0.50 4.40
C SER A 230 26.54 -1.64 3.42
N LEU A 231 25.40 -2.31 3.55
CA LEU A 231 24.99 -3.39 2.65
C LEU A 231 24.79 -2.89 1.22
N GLN A 232 24.08 -1.77 1.02
CA GLN A 232 23.85 -1.22 -0.32
C GLN A 232 25.16 -0.87 -1.05
N LYS A 233 26.18 -0.37 -0.35
CA LYS A 233 27.48 -0.04 -0.97
C LYS A 233 28.21 -1.27 -1.52
N GLU A 234 27.98 -2.45 -0.94
CA GLU A 234 28.54 -3.72 -1.41
C GLU A 234 27.76 -4.36 -2.57
N LEU A 235 26.60 -3.75 -2.94
CA LEU A 235 25.63 -4.30 -3.88
C LEU A 235 25.28 -3.27 -4.98
N PRO A 236 26.23 -2.89 -5.87
CA PRO A 236 25.95 -1.88 -6.90
C PRO A 236 24.94 -2.35 -7.97
N GLU A 237 24.74 -3.66 -8.10
CA GLU A 237 23.88 -4.31 -9.10
C GLU A 237 22.50 -4.69 -8.54
N LEU A 238 22.25 -4.50 -7.24
CA LEU A 238 21.02 -4.86 -6.56
C LEU A 238 20.50 -3.68 -5.75
N HIS A 239 19.26 -3.28 -6.00
CA HIS A 239 18.62 -2.25 -5.18
C HIS A 239 18.09 -2.82 -3.87
N LEU A 240 18.33 -2.14 -2.76
CA LEU A 240 17.71 -2.47 -1.48
C LEU A 240 16.46 -1.62 -1.26
N ILE A 241 15.41 -2.26 -0.77
CA ILE A 241 14.11 -1.62 -0.50
C ILE A 241 13.82 -1.75 1.00
N PRO A 242 14.11 -0.71 1.81
CA PRO A 242 13.64 -0.67 3.19
C PRO A 242 12.14 -0.41 3.22
N ASP A 243 11.37 -1.34 3.79
CA ASP A 243 9.94 -1.21 4.04
C ASP A 243 9.67 -0.98 5.53
N PHE A 244 9.98 -1.95 6.38
CA PHE A 244 9.72 -1.85 7.81
C PHE A 244 10.33 -0.61 8.47
N PRO A 245 11.61 -0.20 8.16
CA PRO A 245 12.20 1.03 8.72
C PRO A 245 11.52 2.32 8.28
N MET A 246 10.64 2.26 7.27
CA MET A 246 9.90 3.41 6.76
C MET A 246 8.59 3.66 7.52
N ARG A 247 8.22 2.81 8.45
CA ARG A 247 6.94 2.83 9.16
C ARG A 247 7.10 3.38 10.59
N PRO A 248 6.22 4.23 11.08
CA PRO A 248 5.23 5.02 10.33
C PRO A 248 5.88 6.24 9.65
N ALA A 249 5.22 6.78 8.62
CA ALA A 249 5.77 7.87 7.79
C ALA A 249 6.14 9.13 8.59
N TYR A 250 5.35 9.49 9.61
CA TYR A 250 5.58 10.69 10.42
C TYR A 250 6.84 10.61 11.30
N GLU A 251 7.36 9.41 11.56
CA GLU A 251 8.67 9.20 12.19
C GLU A 251 9.76 9.01 11.13
N ALA A 252 9.51 8.21 10.11
CA ALA A 252 10.46 7.92 9.04
C ALA A 252 10.91 9.19 8.29
N VAL A 253 10.00 10.16 8.10
CA VAL A 253 10.37 11.46 7.50
C VAL A 253 11.47 12.20 8.24
N LYS A 254 11.69 11.90 9.53
CA LYS A 254 12.73 12.53 10.38
C LYS A 254 13.99 11.67 10.49
N THR A 255 13.85 10.35 10.45
CA THR A 255 14.89 9.40 10.87
C THR A 255 15.50 8.59 9.74
N ALA A 256 14.80 8.42 8.62
CA ALA A 256 15.28 7.62 7.49
C ALA A 256 16.53 8.25 6.83
N VAL A 257 17.53 7.40 6.57
CA VAL A 257 18.79 7.76 5.95
C VAL A 257 19.09 6.85 4.77
N PHE A 258 18.88 7.36 3.57
CA PHE A 258 19.12 6.64 2.32
C PHE A 258 20.51 6.91 1.75
N CYS A 259 21.07 5.93 1.04
CA CYS A 259 22.17 6.15 0.11
C CYS A 259 21.74 5.82 -1.32
N SER A 260 22.55 6.23 -2.29
CA SER A 260 22.32 5.91 -3.70
C SER A 260 22.21 4.41 -3.91
N GLY A 261 21.24 3.98 -4.71
CA GLY A 261 20.92 2.59 -4.99
C GLY A 261 19.72 2.04 -4.21
N MET A 262 19.32 2.67 -3.10
CA MET A 262 18.11 2.28 -2.38
C MET A 262 16.85 2.86 -3.00
N ILE A 263 15.73 2.14 -2.80
CA ILE A 263 14.38 2.56 -3.20
C ILE A 263 13.52 2.61 -1.94
N GLY A 264 12.89 3.73 -1.65
CA GLY A 264 12.03 3.89 -0.47
C GLY A 264 10.66 3.27 -0.70
N ASN A 265 10.23 2.34 0.17
CA ASN A 265 8.87 1.80 0.13
C ASN A 265 7.93 2.67 0.98
N LEU A 266 6.94 3.29 0.35
CA LEU A 266 5.83 3.97 1.01
C LEU A 266 4.66 2.98 1.07
N HIS A 267 4.58 2.22 2.17
CA HIS A 267 3.71 1.06 2.26
C HIS A 267 2.33 1.40 2.82
N PRO A 268 1.24 1.21 2.05
CA PRO A 268 -0.14 1.37 2.53
C PRO A 268 -0.41 0.64 3.85
N ASP A 269 -1.39 1.15 4.60
CA ASP A 269 -1.92 0.56 5.84
C ASP A 269 -0.94 0.58 7.04
N CYS A 270 0.31 0.92 6.80
CA CYS A 270 1.37 0.93 7.82
C CYS A 270 1.94 2.32 8.09
N MET A 271 1.73 3.26 7.18
CA MET A 271 2.36 4.58 7.24
C MET A 271 1.71 5.51 8.27
N GLY A 272 0.45 5.30 8.62
CA GLY A 272 -0.28 6.01 9.67
C GLY A 272 -0.65 7.45 9.36
N SER A 273 -0.29 7.99 8.19
CA SER A 273 -0.65 9.33 7.77
C SER A 273 -0.36 9.55 6.29
N ILE A 274 -1.37 9.81 5.50
CA ILE A 274 -1.27 10.16 4.07
C ILE A 274 -0.50 11.48 3.87
N ILE A 275 -0.71 12.45 4.75
CA ILE A 275 -0.01 13.76 4.69
C ILE A 275 1.49 13.58 4.93
N ALA A 276 1.86 12.77 5.92
CA ALA A 276 3.27 12.49 6.18
C ALA A 276 3.92 11.71 5.02
N VAL A 277 3.18 10.79 4.37
CA VAL A 277 3.61 10.10 3.15
C VAL A 277 3.90 11.09 2.03
N ALA A 278 3.00 12.03 1.76
CA ALA A 278 3.19 13.06 0.74
C ALA A 278 4.44 13.92 1.02
N GLU A 279 4.66 14.32 2.28
CA GLU A 279 5.87 15.05 2.70
C GLU A 279 7.13 14.22 2.53
N PHE A 280 7.06 12.94 2.88
CA PHE A 280 8.19 12.02 2.78
C PHE A 280 8.56 11.74 1.31
N GLY A 281 7.58 11.47 0.45
CA GLY A 281 7.80 11.32 -0.99
C GLY A 281 8.46 12.56 -1.60
N LYS A 282 7.99 13.77 -1.25
CA LYS A 282 8.61 15.03 -1.68
C LYS A 282 10.07 15.18 -1.19
N ARG A 283 10.36 14.73 0.03
CA ARG A 283 11.72 14.73 0.58
C ARG A 283 12.60 13.81 -0.25
N LEU A 284 12.21 12.54 -0.43
CA LEU A 284 12.98 11.54 -1.16
C LEU A 284 13.24 11.97 -2.61
N LYS A 285 12.23 12.55 -3.28
CA LYS A 285 12.40 13.13 -4.63
C LYS A 285 13.46 14.23 -4.66
N ARG A 286 13.51 15.14 -3.67
CA ARG A 286 14.56 16.18 -3.59
C ARG A 286 15.96 15.60 -3.35
N GLU A 287 16.03 14.47 -2.66
CA GLU A 287 17.29 13.74 -2.38
C GLU A 287 17.68 12.79 -3.55
N ASN A 288 16.91 12.77 -4.64
CA ASN A 288 17.06 11.86 -5.79
C ASN A 288 17.02 10.38 -5.38
N ILE A 289 16.23 10.04 -4.37
CA ILE A 289 15.94 8.67 -3.94
C ILE A 289 14.67 8.22 -4.62
N PRO A 290 14.70 7.13 -5.43
CA PRO A 290 13.50 6.52 -6.01
C PRO A 290 12.55 6.03 -4.91
N VAL A 291 11.26 6.05 -5.20
CA VAL A 291 10.22 5.56 -4.29
C VAL A 291 9.30 4.58 -4.99
N MET A 292 8.75 3.65 -4.25
CA MET A 292 7.65 2.79 -4.67
C MET A 292 6.48 2.90 -3.70
N ILE A 293 5.31 2.47 -4.13
CA ILE A 293 4.18 2.22 -3.25
C ILE A 293 4.02 0.72 -3.11
N GLY A 294 4.15 0.21 -1.88
CA GLY A 294 3.88 -1.17 -1.52
C GLY A 294 2.39 -1.50 -1.40
N ASP A 295 2.08 -2.62 -0.75
CA ASP A 295 0.70 -3.05 -0.54
C ASP A 295 0.56 -3.96 0.69
N ASP A 296 -0.42 -3.68 1.55
CA ASP A 296 -0.85 -4.56 2.63
C ASP A 296 -2.11 -5.37 2.26
N SER A 297 -2.15 -5.85 1.02
CA SER A 297 -3.26 -6.67 0.51
C SER A 297 -4.57 -5.92 0.30
N LEU A 298 -4.55 -4.60 0.10
CA LEU A 298 -5.74 -3.81 -0.21
C LEU A 298 -6.49 -4.37 -1.43
N VAL A 299 -7.80 -4.22 -1.46
CA VAL A 299 -8.67 -4.77 -2.53
C VAL A 299 -9.65 -3.73 -3.08
N ALA A 300 -9.73 -2.56 -2.47
CA ALA A 300 -10.86 -1.65 -2.63
C ALA A 300 -10.44 -0.17 -2.80
N ALA A 301 -11.05 0.71 -2.01
CA ALA A 301 -10.90 2.17 -2.12
C ALA A 301 -9.46 2.65 -1.95
N GLY A 302 -8.70 1.98 -1.07
CA GLY A 302 -7.30 2.28 -0.83
C GLY A 302 -6.43 2.12 -2.07
N CYS A 303 -6.69 1.11 -2.92
CA CYS A 303 -5.95 0.91 -4.16
C CYS A 303 -6.01 2.16 -5.05
N ALA A 304 -7.21 2.69 -5.30
CA ALA A 304 -7.38 3.86 -6.17
C ALA A 304 -6.71 5.12 -5.61
N ALA A 305 -6.71 5.32 -4.29
CA ALA A 305 -6.04 6.44 -3.64
C ALA A 305 -4.51 6.31 -3.74
N TRP A 306 -3.96 5.14 -3.42
CA TRP A 306 -2.53 4.91 -3.46
C TRP A 306 -1.95 4.90 -4.88
N GLN A 307 -2.70 4.44 -5.88
CA GLN A 307 -2.32 4.56 -7.29
C GLN A 307 -2.19 6.04 -7.71
N GLN A 308 -3.11 6.91 -7.29
CA GLN A 308 -3.02 8.35 -7.55
C GLN A 308 -1.83 8.99 -6.84
N ILE A 309 -1.58 8.61 -5.58
CA ILE A 309 -0.41 9.07 -4.83
C ILE A 309 0.87 8.63 -5.55
N ALA A 310 0.96 7.35 -5.98
CA ALA A 310 2.09 6.82 -6.74
C ALA A 310 2.37 7.61 -8.02
N CYS A 311 1.33 7.87 -8.83
CA CYS A 311 1.44 8.72 -10.01
C CYS A 311 1.99 10.11 -9.65
N SER A 312 1.45 10.71 -8.58
CA SER A 312 1.70 12.12 -8.24
C SER A 312 3.06 12.37 -7.59
N ILE A 313 3.61 11.40 -6.88
CA ILE A 313 4.99 11.48 -6.35
C ILE A 313 6.04 11.02 -7.37
N GLY A 314 5.61 10.51 -8.52
CA GLY A 314 6.50 9.92 -9.54
C GLY A 314 7.18 8.66 -9.02
N ALA A 315 6.39 7.73 -8.47
CA ALA A 315 6.90 6.44 -8.00
C ALA A 315 7.37 5.57 -9.18
N GLU A 316 8.38 4.73 -8.93
CA GLU A 316 8.89 3.76 -9.91
C GLU A 316 7.81 2.73 -10.27
N TRP A 317 6.99 2.33 -9.29
CA TRP A 317 5.83 1.44 -9.47
C TRP A 317 4.87 1.53 -8.29
N VAL A 318 3.67 0.94 -8.47
CA VAL A 318 2.67 0.76 -7.42
C VAL A 318 2.28 -0.71 -7.32
N GLU A 319 2.27 -1.26 -6.09
CA GLU A 319 1.84 -2.62 -5.78
C GLU A 319 0.38 -2.66 -5.28
N ALA A 320 -0.16 -1.55 -4.78
CA ALA A 320 -1.55 -1.44 -4.35
C ALA A 320 -2.52 -1.51 -5.54
N LEU A 321 -2.75 -2.73 -6.03
CA LEU A 321 -3.60 -3.05 -7.16
C LEU A 321 -4.85 -3.80 -6.70
N GLU A 322 -5.97 -3.53 -7.36
CA GLU A 322 -7.21 -4.28 -7.13
C GLU A 322 -6.99 -5.78 -7.38
N LYS A 323 -7.58 -6.61 -6.53
CA LYS A 323 -7.42 -8.07 -6.53
C LYS A 323 -8.74 -8.79 -6.86
N PRO A 324 -9.21 -8.73 -8.12
CA PRO A 324 -10.48 -9.35 -8.51
C PRO A 324 -10.49 -10.87 -8.33
N ASP A 325 -9.33 -11.51 -8.32
CA ASP A 325 -9.22 -12.95 -8.06
C ASP A 325 -9.46 -13.32 -6.60
N GLU A 326 -9.30 -12.37 -5.69
CA GLU A 326 -9.46 -12.58 -4.26
C GLU A 326 -10.80 -12.04 -3.77
N PHE A 327 -11.25 -10.93 -4.34
CA PHE A 327 -12.53 -10.32 -3.98
C PHE A 327 -13.17 -9.59 -5.19
N ALA A 328 -13.85 -10.35 -6.04
CA ALA A 328 -14.54 -9.80 -7.21
C ALA A 328 -15.74 -8.92 -6.83
N GLY A 329 -16.37 -9.17 -5.68
CA GLY A 329 -17.58 -8.45 -5.25
C GLY A 329 -17.40 -6.94 -5.06
N PHE A 330 -16.18 -6.46 -4.84
CA PHE A 330 -15.94 -5.02 -4.76
C PHE A 330 -16.09 -4.33 -6.13
N ALA A 331 -15.67 -4.98 -7.21
CA ALA A 331 -15.78 -4.41 -8.56
C ALA A 331 -17.26 -4.10 -8.92
N ASP A 332 -18.19 -4.93 -8.45
CA ASP A 332 -19.62 -4.71 -8.66
C ASP A 332 -20.17 -3.48 -7.91
N CYS A 333 -19.48 -3.06 -6.86
CA CYS A 333 -19.83 -1.86 -6.09
C CYS A 333 -19.30 -0.56 -6.73
N VAL A 334 -18.38 -0.65 -7.68
CA VAL A 334 -17.76 0.55 -8.29
C VAL A 334 -18.65 1.10 -9.40
N ILE A 335 -19.13 2.32 -9.23
CA ILE A 335 -19.84 3.09 -10.27
C ILE A 335 -18.83 3.76 -11.21
N SER A 336 -17.79 4.36 -10.65
CA SER A 336 -16.74 5.06 -11.40
C SER A 336 -15.42 5.01 -10.65
N SER A 337 -14.34 4.65 -11.37
CA SER A 337 -12.97 4.72 -10.86
C SER A 337 -12.19 5.85 -11.53
N PRO A 338 -11.39 6.60 -10.77
CA PRO A 338 -10.48 7.62 -11.31
C PRO A 338 -9.26 7.01 -11.99
N MET A 339 -8.97 5.74 -11.72
CA MET A 339 -7.82 5.02 -12.25
C MET A 339 -8.24 4.04 -13.35
N GLY A 340 -7.30 3.71 -14.21
CA GLY A 340 -7.44 2.69 -15.22
C GLY A 340 -6.08 2.17 -15.66
N ARG A 341 -6.03 0.94 -16.19
CA ARG A 341 -4.82 0.35 -16.76
C ARG A 341 -4.84 0.52 -18.28
N ASN A 342 -3.74 1.01 -18.86
CA ASN A 342 -3.58 1.12 -20.31
C ASN A 342 -2.95 -0.15 -20.94
N ALA A 343 -2.81 -0.16 -22.27
CA ALA A 343 -2.24 -1.28 -23.01
C ALA A 343 -0.75 -1.55 -22.70
N ASP A 344 -0.03 -0.53 -22.21
CA ASP A 344 1.38 -0.65 -21.80
C ASP A 344 1.55 -1.18 -20.38
N GLY A 345 0.46 -1.52 -19.69
CA GLY A 345 0.47 -2.01 -18.32
C GLY A 345 0.59 -0.93 -17.25
N MET A 346 0.52 0.34 -17.66
CA MET A 346 0.58 1.48 -16.75
C MET A 346 -0.79 1.76 -16.14
N TYR A 347 -0.82 2.09 -14.85
CA TYR A 347 -1.98 2.68 -14.20
C TYR A 347 -2.03 4.17 -14.52
N VAL A 348 -3.16 4.63 -15.04
CA VAL A 348 -3.35 5.98 -15.57
C VAL A 348 -4.41 6.71 -14.76
N MET A 349 -4.07 7.90 -14.30
CA MET A 349 -4.98 8.77 -13.55
C MET A 349 -5.84 9.61 -14.50
N LYS A 350 -7.15 9.64 -14.27
CA LYS A 350 -8.06 10.60 -14.86
C LYS A 350 -7.87 11.94 -14.15
N GLN A 351 -7.77 13.02 -14.92
CA GLN A 351 -7.54 14.37 -14.39
C GLN A 351 -8.85 14.99 -13.86
N ASP A 352 -8.70 15.96 -12.97
CA ASP A 352 -9.76 16.88 -12.49
C ASP A 352 -10.95 16.22 -11.80
N VAL A 353 -10.72 15.13 -11.05
CA VAL A 353 -11.75 14.55 -10.17
C VAL A 353 -11.63 15.10 -8.76
N PRO A 354 -12.73 15.60 -8.14
CA PRO A 354 -12.73 16.02 -6.74
C PRO A 354 -12.44 14.86 -5.78
N GLY A 355 -11.62 15.10 -4.77
CA GLY A 355 -11.16 14.07 -3.85
C GLY A 355 -10.24 13.08 -4.56
N PHE A 356 -10.26 11.81 -4.13
CA PHE A 356 -9.68 10.70 -4.88
C PHE A 356 -10.60 10.19 -6.00
N GLY A 357 -11.86 10.63 -6.05
CA GLY A 357 -12.77 10.46 -7.18
C GLY A 357 -13.39 9.07 -7.37
N LEU A 358 -13.15 8.11 -6.48
CA LEU A 358 -13.83 6.80 -6.52
C LEU A 358 -15.30 6.97 -6.13
N VAL A 359 -16.23 6.46 -6.96
CA VAL A 359 -17.67 6.52 -6.68
C VAL A 359 -18.19 5.10 -6.49
N LEU A 360 -18.78 4.84 -5.32
CA LEU A 360 -19.32 3.53 -4.94
C LEU A 360 -20.85 3.55 -4.87
N ASP A 361 -21.44 2.40 -5.19
CA ASP A 361 -22.84 2.07 -4.94
C ASP A 361 -22.97 1.57 -3.50
N GLY A 362 -23.48 2.41 -2.61
CA GLY A 362 -23.60 2.11 -1.18
C GLY A 362 -24.50 0.91 -0.88
N ASP A 363 -25.57 0.69 -1.68
CA ASP A 363 -26.46 -0.45 -1.50
C ASP A 363 -25.77 -1.77 -1.87
N LYS A 364 -24.99 -1.77 -2.94
CA LYS A 364 -24.20 -2.94 -3.32
C LYS A 364 -23.08 -3.20 -2.35
N LEU A 365 -22.38 -2.13 -1.89
CA LEU A 365 -21.32 -2.24 -0.90
C LEU A 365 -21.86 -2.83 0.42
N SER A 366 -23.02 -2.36 0.88
CA SER A 366 -23.69 -2.90 2.06
C SER A 366 -24.05 -4.38 1.90
N LYS A 367 -24.53 -4.80 0.71
CA LYS A 367 -24.86 -6.20 0.43
C LYS A 367 -23.63 -7.10 0.31
N ALA A 368 -22.50 -6.58 -0.17
CA ALA A 368 -21.24 -7.31 -0.27
C ALA A 368 -20.53 -7.45 1.08
N SER A 369 -20.91 -6.62 2.07
CA SER A 369 -20.31 -6.61 3.40
C SER A 369 -20.89 -7.71 4.28
N CYS A 370 -20.03 -8.39 5.06
CA CYS A 370 -20.47 -9.32 6.09
C CYS A 370 -21.00 -8.61 7.35
N LEU A 371 -20.61 -7.35 7.54
CA LEU A 371 -21.07 -6.48 8.62
C LEU A 371 -21.00 -5.02 8.16
N VAL A 372 -21.99 -4.22 8.59
CA VAL A 372 -22.00 -2.76 8.40
C VAL A 372 -22.28 -2.11 9.73
N CYS A 373 -21.42 -1.16 10.15
CA CYS A 373 -21.61 -0.32 11.33
C CYS A 373 -21.89 1.12 10.88
N ASN A 374 -22.89 1.74 11.47
CA ASN A 374 -23.23 3.15 11.26
C ASN A 374 -23.00 3.93 12.55
N ILE A 375 -22.19 4.97 12.48
CA ILE A 375 -21.82 5.82 13.61
C ILE A 375 -22.30 7.24 13.33
N VAL A 376 -23.21 7.71 14.15
CA VAL A 376 -23.69 9.11 14.15
C VAL A 376 -23.27 9.80 15.43
N PRO A 377 -23.18 11.16 15.45
CA PRO A 377 -22.83 11.94 16.64
C PRO A 377 -23.74 11.74 17.83
#